data_a1300bee7555bdf34075856649b1de39
#
_entry.id   a1300bee7555bdf34075856649b1de39
#
_cell.length_a   1.000
_cell.length_b   1.000
_cell.length_c   1.000
_cell.angle_alpha   90.00
_cell.angle_beta   90.00
_cell.angle_gamma   90.00
#
_symmetry.space_group_name_H-M   'P 1'
#
loop_
_entity.id
_entity.type
_entity.pdbx_description
1 polymer ?
#
loop_
_entity_poly.entity_id
_entity_poly.type
_entity_poly.pdbx_seq_one_letter_code
_entity_poly.pdbx_strand_id
1 'polypeptide(L)'
;MTDVLTAIAQVAILVFVLASMIGLGLSLTVQQVLTPLKDVRLVLLGLLTSFVVAPAAAWGVATLFGLSDSQSLGLLLLGVAAGAPFLPKLAQMAHGEVPYSVGLMVLLMVVTVGYVPLVLPLLVDGVTVSAWDIARPLLLLMLLPLAVALAVRARYPESATLAPILNRVSTTALALGIGAAVLVGLPAIWDQVGTGVLVATLLFTVVLLVVGWLLGGSGRAQRSVTSLGTAQRNLSAALLIAGTSFVGTPEVLVTVMVASLLLTAVLLLTAAELGKRVSVE
;
A
#
# COMPACT_ATOMS: atom_id res chain seq x y z
N MET A 1 1.05 28.14 -5.75
CA MET A 1 1.24 27.49 -4.41
C MET A 1 0.92 26.01 -4.46
N THR A 2 -0.15 25.62 -5.10
CA THR A 2 -0.51 24.19 -5.33
C THR A 2 0.57 23.43 -6.07
N ASP A 3 1.17 23.98 -7.13
CA ASP A 3 2.22 23.30 -7.92
C ASP A 3 3.47 22.99 -7.09
N VAL A 4 3.86 23.92 -6.21
CA VAL A 4 5.01 23.73 -5.31
C VAL A 4 4.71 22.63 -4.28
N LEU A 5 3.51 22.63 -3.69
CA LEU A 5 3.10 21.58 -2.74
C LEU A 5 3.01 20.22 -3.42
N THR A 6 2.50 20.16 -4.66
CA THR A 6 2.46 18.93 -5.45
C THR A 6 3.87 18.41 -5.73
N ALA A 7 4.79 19.28 -6.14
CA ALA A 7 6.19 18.90 -6.36
C ALA A 7 6.85 18.40 -5.05
N ILE A 8 6.60 19.07 -3.92
CA ILE A 8 7.08 18.63 -2.61
C ILE A 8 6.52 17.24 -2.26
N ALA A 9 5.22 17.03 -2.45
CA ALA A 9 4.60 15.72 -2.18
C ALA A 9 5.23 14.60 -3.03
N GLN A 10 5.41 14.83 -4.33
CA GLN A 10 5.99 13.86 -5.25
C GLN A 10 7.44 13.53 -4.90
N VAL A 11 8.28 14.54 -4.70
CA VAL A 11 9.69 14.33 -4.34
C VAL A 11 9.82 13.66 -2.98
N ALA A 12 9.05 14.09 -2.00
CA ALA A 12 9.07 13.51 -0.66
C ALA A 12 8.62 12.05 -0.67
N ILE A 13 7.57 11.68 -1.42
CA ILE A 13 7.13 10.30 -1.56
C ILE A 13 8.21 9.46 -2.26
N LEU A 14 8.86 9.98 -3.31
CA LEU A 14 9.96 9.28 -3.98
C LEU A 14 11.13 9.02 -3.02
N VAL A 15 11.55 10.04 -2.27
CA VAL A 15 12.62 9.92 -1.25
C VAL A 15 12.21 8.90 -0.17
N PHE A 16 10.95 8.94 0.28
CA PHE A 16 10.43 7.95 1.23
C PHE A 16 10.58 6.52 0.69
N VAL A 17 10.13 6.25 -0.53
CA VAL A 17 10.18 4.91 -1.13
C VAL A 17 11.62 4.43 -1.24
N LEU A 18 12.51 5.22 -1.85
CA LEU A 18 13.91 4.84 -2.04
C LEU A 18 14.65 4.64 -0.72
N ALA A 19 14.54 5.60 0.21
CA ALA A 19 15.21 5.51 1.52
C ALA A 19 14.65 4.34 2.35
N SER A 20 13.34 4.06 2.26
CA SER A 20 12.72 2.92 2.94
C SER A 20 13.22 1.59 2.37
N MET A 21 13.24 1.42 1.05
CA MET A 21 13.70 0.19 0.41
C MET A 21 15.18 -0.08 0.67
N ILE A 22 16.02 0.94 0.56
CA ILE A 22 17.46 0.81 0.87
C ILE A 22 17.66 0.52 2.37
N GLY A 23 17.00 1.27 3.25
CA GLY A 23 17.09 1.07 4.70
C GLY A 23 16.67 -0.33 5.14
N LEU A 24 15.57 -0.87 4.57
CA LEU A 24 15.11 -2.23 4.83
C LEU A 24 16.10 -3.28 4.30
N GLY A 25 16.59 -3.10 3.07
CA GLY A 25 17.55 -4.02 2.47
C GLY A 25 18.89 -4.08 3.24
N LEU A 26 19.33 -2.95 3.82
CA LEU A 26 20.52 -2.92 4.68
C LEU A 26 20.26 -3.48 6.09
N SER A 27 19.01 -3.44 6.59
CA SER A 27 18.66 -3.94 7.92
C SER A 27 18.37 -5.43 7.96
N LEU A 28 17.99 -6.05 6.84
CA LEU A 28 17.52 -7.43 6.75
C LEU A 28 18.48 -8.30 5.93
N THR A 29 18.33 -9.62 6.09
CA THR A 29 18.97 -10.61 5.22
C THR A 29 17.94 -11.23 4.28
N VAL A 30 18.39 -11.73 3.12
CA VAL A 30 17.52 -12.44 2.16
C VAL A 30 16.78 -13.61 2.85
N GLN A 31 17.47 -14.35 3.72
CA GLN A 31 16.87 -15.46 4.45
C GLN A 31 15.76 -15.00 5.38
N GLN A 32 15.93 -13.87 6.10
CA GLN A 32 14.88 -13.30 6.96
C GLN A 32 13.64 -12.90 6.17
N VAL A 33 13.80 -12.37 4.95
CA VAL A 33 12.68 -12.00 4.07
C VAL A 33 11.94 -13.22 3.51
N LEU A 34 12.68 -14.27 3.13
CA LEU A 34 12.11 -15.47 2.49
C LEU A 34 11.56 -16.49 3.49
N THR A 35 12.09 -16.54 4.72
CA THR A 35 11.67 -17.56 5.70
C THR A 35 10.17 -17.52 6.00
N PRO A 36 9.53 -16.38 6.27
CA PRO A 36 8.09 -16.33 6.51
C PRO A 36 7.24 -16.74 5.31
N LEU A 37 7.76 -16.59 4.07
CA LEU A 37 7.06 -16.99 2.85
C LEU A 37 7.05 -18.52 2.64
N LYS A 38 7.78 -19.29 3.47
CA LYS A 38 7.69 -20.76 3.48
C LYS A 38 6.43 -21.27 4.15
N ASP A 39 5.75 -20.44 4.95
CA ASP A 39 4.42 -20.77 5.46
C ASP A 39 3.39 -20.58 4.34
N VAL A 40 3.16 -21.67 3.60
CA VAL A 40 2.24 -21.73 2.46
C VAL A 40 0.84 -21.28 2.85
N ARG A 41 0.37 -21.63 4.05
CA ARG A 41 -0.96 -21.23 4.53
C ARG A 41 -1.03 -19.69 4.67
N LEU A 42 -0.04 -19.08 5.29
CA LEU A 42 0.02 -17.64 5.51
C LEU A 42 0.11 -16.89 4.17
N VAL A 43 0.90 -17.41 3.24
CA VAL A 43 1.01 -16.87 1.86
C VAL A 43 -0.32 -16.95 1.13
N LEU A 44 -0.98 -18.13 1.12
CA LEU A 44 -2.27 -18.31 0.43
C LEU A 44 -3.36 -17.43 1.04
N LEU A 45 -3.41 -17.28 2.36
CA LEU A 45 -4.35 -16.40 3.02
C LEU A 45 -4.07 -14.92 2.70
N GLY A 46 -2.81 -14.50 2.65
CA GLY A 46 -2.42 -13.16 2.23
C GLY A 46 -2.81 -12.84 0.77
N LEU A 47 -2.63 -13.81 -0.14
CA LEU A 47 -3.06 -13.68 -1.53
C LEU A 47 -4.60 -13.64 -1.65
N LEU A 48 -5.30 -14.55 -0.95
CA LEU A 48 -6.76 -14.60 -0.93
C LEU A 48 -7.36 -13.27 -0.44
N THR A 49 -6.85 -12.76 0.68
CA THR A 49 -7.36 -11.49 1.25
C THR A 49 -7.08 -10.30 0.34
N SER A 50 -5.94 -10.28 -0.34
CA SER A 50 -5.52 -9.13 -1.16
C SER A 50 -6.11 -9.13 -2.57
N PHE A 51 -6.36 -10.32 -3.17
CA PHE A 51 -6.74 -10.45 -4.58
C PHE A 51 -8.14 -11.02 -4.81
N VAL A 52 -8.80 -11.51 -3.77
CA VAL A 52 -10.21 -11.96 -3.85
C VAL A 52 -11.08 -11.14 -2.91
N VAL A 53 -10.73 -11.12 -1.61
CA VAL A 53 -11.56 -10.42 -0.62
C VAL A 53 -11.56 -8.91 -0.85
N ALA A 54 -10.42 -8.32 -1.15
CA ALA A 54 -10.34 -6.87 -1.31
C ALA A 54 -11.13 -6.34 -2.53
N PRO A 55 -11.01 -6.93 -3.75
CA PRO A 55 -11.87 -6.52 -4.87
C PRO A 55 -13.35 -6.76 -4.58
N ALA A 56 -13.71 -7.91 -3.99
CA ALA A 56 -15.09 -8.21 -3.62
C ALA A 56 -15.64 -7.22 -2.57
N ALA A 57 -14.83 -6.85 -1.58
CA ALA A 57 -15.19 -5.84 -0.59
C ALA A 57 -15.36 -4.45 -1.22
N ALA A 58 -14.48 -4.07 -2.16
CA ALA A 58 -14.59 -2.80 -2.88
C ALA A 58 -15.91 -2.73 -3.66
N TRP A 59 -16.20 -3.77 -4.43
CA TRP A 59 -17.46 -3.88 -5.18
C TRP A 59 -18.69 -3.89 -4.27
N GLY A 60 -18.68 -4.73 -3.22
CA GLY A 60 -19.79 -4.86 -2.28
C GLY A 60 -20.08 -3.56 -1.52
N VAL A 61 -19.02 -2.86 -1.08
CA VAL A 61 -19.17 -1.57 -0.39
C VAL A 61 -19.65 -0.48 -1.36
N ALA A 62 -19.12 -0.44 -2.58
CA ALA A 62 -19.57 0.51 -3.60
C ALA A 62 -21.07 0.36 -3.89
N THR A 63 -21.52 -0.89 -4.04
CA THR A 63 -22.94 -1.22 -4.26
C THR A 63 -23.81 -0.85 -3.04
N LEU A 64 -23.33 -1.16 -1.82
CA LEU A 64 -24.05 -0.87 -0.57
C LEU A 64 -24.33 0.63 -0.38
N PHE A 65 -23.36 1.48 -0.77
CA PHE A 65 -23.49 2.93 -0.63
C PHE A 65 -24.06 3.61 -1.89
N GLY A 66 -24.38 2.83 -2.94
CA GLY A 66 -24.90 3.40 -4.20
C GLY A 66 -23.95 4.41 -4.83
N LEU A 67 -22.64 4.13 -4.78
CA LEU A 67 -21.62 5.01 -5.36
C LEU A 67 -21.83 5.15 -6.86
N SER A 68 -21.49 6.31 -7.42
CA SER A 68 -21.48 6.49 -8.88
C SER A 68 -20.49 5.53 -9.55
N ASP A 69 -20.62 5.31 -10.86
CA ASP A 69 -19.74 4.43 -11.63
C ASP A 69 -18.27 4.83 -11.47
N SER A 70 -17.97 6.13 -11.57
CA SER A 70 -16.61 6.66 -11.40
C SER A 70 -16.06 6.42 -9.99
N GLN A 71 -16.88 6.58 -8.95
CA GLN A 71 -16.49 6.34 -7.56
C GLN A 71 -16.29 4.85 -7.28
N SER A 72 -17.17 4.00 -7.83
CA SER A 72 -17.08 2.55 -7.73
C SER A 72 -15.80 2.04 -8.40
N LEU A 73 -15.47 2.55 -9.59
CA LEU A 73 -14.23 2.26 -10.29
C LEU A 73 -13.00 2.69 -9.48
N GLY A 74 -13.01 3.90 -8.92
CA GLY A 74 -11.90 4.37 -8.07
C GLY A 74 -11.64 3.47 -6.88
N LEU A 75 -12.70 3.03 -6.18
CA LEU A 75 -12.59 2.11 -5.05
C LEU A 75 -12.15 0.70 -5.51
N LEU A 76 -12.64 0.22 -6.65
CA LEU A 76 -12.25 -1.05 -7.24
C LEU A 76 -10.78 -1.08 -7.66
N LEU A 77 -10.26 0.00 -8.24
CA LEU A 77 -8.82 0.14 -8.56
C LEU A 77 -7.94 -0.02 -7.33
N LEU A 78 -8.35 0.55 -6.18
CA LEU A 78 -7.70 0.29 -4.91
C LEU A 78 -7.87 -1.18 -4.50
N GLY A 79 -9.05 -1.75 -4.70
CA GLY A 79 -9.32 -3.16 -4.39
C GLY A 79 -8.41 -4.14 -5.11
N VAL A 80 -8.09 -3.92 -6.39
CA VAL A 80 -7.27 -4.84 -7.20
C VAL A 80 -5.77 -4.60 -7.05
N ALA A 81 -5.32 -3.41 -6.68
CA ALA A 81 -3.90 -3.06 -6.57
C ALA A 81 -3.36 -3.33 -5.16
N ALA A 82 -2.58 -4.41 -4.98
CA ALA A 82 -1.98 -4.79 -3.70
C ALA A 82 -0.45 -4.57 -3.69
N GLY A 83 0.17 -4.68 -2.51
CA GLY A 83 1.62 -4.63 -2.33
C GLY A 83 2.21 -3.22 -2.51
N ALA A 84 2.39 -2.52 -1.43
CA ALA A 84 2.96 -1.17 -1.48
C ALA A 84 4.10 -0.99 -0.46
N PRO A 85 5.05 -0.06 -0.71
CA PRO A 85 6.27 0.12 0.08
C PRO A 85 6.03 0.57 1.51
N PHE A 86 4.82 0.97 1.83
CA PHE A 86 4.46 1.50 3.13
C PHE A 86 4.22 0.41 4.18
N LEU A 87 3.95 -0.84 3.78
CA LEU A 87 3.65 -1.95 4.68
C LEU A 87 4.74 -2.20 5.74
N PRO A 88 6.04 -2.25 5.40
CA PRO A 88 7.07 -2.47 6.41
C PRO A 88 7.12 -1.35 7.45
N LYS A 89 6.79 -0.12 7.06
CA LYS A 89 6.73 1.02 7.99
C LYS A 89 5.57 0.90 8.96
N LEU A 90 4.39 0.50 8.46
CA LEU A 90 3.22 0.21 9.31
C LEU A 90 3.52 -0.96 10.27
N ALA A 91 4.19 -2.01 9.77
CA ALA A 91 4.60 -3.15 10.59
C ALA A 91 5.56 -2.73 11.72
N GLN A 92 6.54 -1.86 11.44
CA GLN A 92 7.41 -1.29 12.47
C GLN A 92 6.63 -0.53 13.54
N MET A 93 5.68 0.31 13.13
CA MET A 93 4.83 1.09 14.04
C MET A 93 3.92 0.21 14.90
N ALA A 94 3.44 -0.91 14.34
CA ALA A 94 2.55 -1.86 15.00
C ALA A 94 3.30 -2.92 15.83
N HIS A 95 4.62 -2.85 15.93
CA HIS A 95 5.48 -3.92 16.49
C HIS A 95 5.20 -5.29 15.86
N GLY A 96 4.86 -5.30 14.56
CA GLY A 96 4.66 -6.50 13.75
C GLY A 96 5.98 -7.13 13.30
N GLU A 97 5.88 -8.29 12.66
CA GLU A 97 7.02 -9.02 12.11
C GLU A 97 7.53 -8.35 10.82
N VAL A 98 8.54 -7.47 10.94
CA VAL A 98 9.07 -6.68 9.81
C VAL A 98 9.58 -7.55 8.65
N PRO A 99 10.37 -8.64 8.87
CA PRO A 99 10.79 -9.51 7.78
C PRO A 99 9.61 -10.09 7.00
N TYR A 100 8.55 -10.54 7.68
CA TYR A 100 7.34 -11.02 7.05
C TYR A 100 6.64 -9.91 6.24
N SER A 101 6.59 -8.70 6.77
CA SER A 101 5.97 -7.56 6.07
C SER A 101 6.67 -7.23 4.74
N VAL A 102 8.01 -7.34 4.70
CA VAL A 102 8.80 -7.15 3.47
C VAL A 102 8.53 -8.28 2.48
N GLY A 103 8.57 -9.53 2.95
CA GLY A 103 8.27 -10.69 2.12
C GLY A 103 6.86 -10.64 1.53
N LEU A 104 5.86 -10.33 2.36
CA LEU A 104 4.46 -10.18 1.92
C LEU A 104 4.32 -9.02 0.92
N MET A 105 4.93 -7.87 1.18
CA MET A 105 4.94 -6.74 0.27
C MET A 105 5.49 -7.12 -1.11
N VAL A 106 6.67 -7.75 -1.16
CA VAL A 106 7.30 -8.18 -2.42
C VAL A 106 6.41 -9.18 -3.16
N LEU A 107 5.87 -10.17 -2.45
CA LEU A 107 4.94 -11.15 -3.03
C LEU A 107 3.72 -10.47 -3.66
N LEU A 108 3.05 -9.61 -2.90
CA LEU A 108 1.86 -8.90 -3.39
C LEU A 108 2.17 -7.99 -4.58
N MET A 109 3.33 -7.32 -4.59
CA MET A 109 3.76 -6.51 -5.75
C MET A 109 3.95 -7.35 -7.01
N VAL A 110 4.66 -8.48 -6.88
CA VAL A 110 4.91 -9.38 -8.03
C VAL A 110 3.59 -9.92 -8.59
N VAL A 111 2.68 -10.34 -7.71
CA VAL A 111 1.37 -10.83 -8.14
C VAL A 111 0.53 -9.70 -8.76
N THR A 112 0.56 -8.48 -8.23
CA THR A 112 -0.18 -7.33 -8.78
C THR A 112 0.20 -7.04 -10.24
N VAL A 113 1.48 -7.17 -10.60
CA VAL A 113 1.96 -6.95 -11.99
C VAL A 113 1.25 -7.86 -12.99
N GLY A 114 1.00 -9.13 -12.63
CA GLY A 114 0.28 -10.07 -13.50
C GLY A 114 -1.24 -9.99 -13.32
N TYR A 115 -1.69 -9.85 -12.07
CA TYR A 115 -3.10 -9.90 -11.70
C TYR A 115 -3.91 -8.74 -12.29
N VAL A 116 -3.43 -7.51 -12.16
CA VAL A 116 -4.21 -6.33 -12.57
C VAL A 116 -4.49 -6.31 -14.08
N PRO A 117 -3.52 -6.53 -14.99
CA PRO A 117 -3.79 -6.57 -16.43
C PRO A 117 -4.72 -7.69 -16.86
N LEU A 118 -4.76 -8.80 -16.10
CA LEU A 118 -5.63 -9.94 -16.39
C LEU A 118 -7.05 -9.73 -15.86
N VAL A 119 -7.18 -9.20 -14.66
CA VAL A 119 -8.46 -9.17 -13.93
C VAL A 119 -9.23 -7.87 -14.17
N LEU A 120 -8.54 -6.73 -14.31
CA LEU A 120 -9.22 -5.46 -14.48
C LEU A 120 -10.07 -5.39 -15.75
N PRO A 121 -9.63 -5.88 -16.95
CA PRO A 121 -10.47 -5.93 -18.14
C PRO A 121 -11.68 -6.85 -18.03
N LEU A 122 -11.67 -7.81 -17.10
CA LEU A 122 -12.82 -8.68 -16.82
C LEU A 122 -13.86 -8.00 -15.89
N LEU A 123 -13.42 -7.02 -15.13
CA LEU A 123 -14.27 -6.30 -14.18
C LEU A 123 -14.78 -4.97 -14.76
N VAL A 124 -14.10 -4.42 -15.76
CA VAL A 124 -14.39 -3.10 -16.34
C VAL A 124 -14.21 -3.16 -17.84
N ASP A 125 -15.31 -2.96 -18.58
CA ASP A 125 -15.31 -2.99 -20.05
C ASP A 125 -14.45 -1.86 -20.64
N GLY A 126 -13.74 -2.18 -21.74
CA GLY A 126 -12.96 -1.21 -22.52
C GLY A 126 -11.64 -0.77 -21.88
N VAL A 127 -11.23 -1.37 -20.77
CA VAL A 127 -9.96 -1.05 -20.11
C VAL A 127 -8.85 -1.99 -20.57
N THR A 128 -7.76 -1.41 -21.06
CA THR A 128 -6.51 -2.12 -21.34
C THR A 128 -5.39 -1.55 -20.48
N VAL A 129 -4.75 -2.40 -19.70
CA VAL A 129 -3.63 -1.99 -18.84
C VAL A 129 -2.39 -2.78 -19.21
N SER A 130 -1.31 -2.07 -19.52
CA SER A 130 -0.02 -2.69 -19.78
C SER A 130 0.60 -3.23 -18.48
N ALA A 131 0.92 -4.53 -18.47
CA ALA A 131 1.67 -5.13 -17.36
C ALA A 131 3.01 -4.42 -17.13
N TRP A 132 3.65 -3.93 -18.21
CA TRP A 132 4.92 -3.22 -18.13
C TRP A 132 4.80 -1.86 -17.44
N ASP A 133 3.73 -1.12 -17.70
CA ASP A 133 3.52 0.20 -17.06
C ASP A 133 3.30 0.08 -15.55
N ILE A 134 2.68 -1.02 -15.11
CA ILE A 134 2.57 -1.35 -13.68
C ILE A 134 3.92 -1.86 -13.13
N ALA A 135 4.59 -2.76 -13.86
CA ALA A 135 5.82 -3.40 -13.41
C ALA A 135 6.98 -2.41 -13.25
N ARG A 136 7.14 -1.50 -14.21
CA ARG A 136 8.29 -0.60 -14.29
C ARG A 136 8.54 0.21 -13.02
N PRO A 137 7.59 0.97 -12.44
CA PRO A 137 7.82 1.70 -11.19
C PRO A 137 8.06 0.76 -10.01
N LEU A 138 7.37 -0.38 -9.93
CA LEU A 138 7.55 -1.35 -8.85
C LEU A 138 8.95 -1.98 -8.90
N LEU A 139 9.42 -2.33 -10.10
CA LEU A 139 10.76 -2.89 -10.29
C LEU A 139 11.85 -1.86 -10.00
N LEU A 140 11.78 -0.67 -10.62
CA LEU A 140 12.88 0.31 -10.58
C LEU A 140 12.95 1.08 -9.25
N LEU A 141 11.82 1.41 -8.64
CA LEU A 141 11.78 2.25 -7.44
C LEU A 141 11.68 1.46 -6.15
N MET A 142 11.31 0.18 -6.22
CA MET A 142 11.09 -0.64 -5.03
C MET A 142 11.95 -1.89 -5.01
N LEU A 143 11.77 -2.82 -5.97
CA LEU A 143 12.48 -4.10 -5.94
C LEU A 143 13.97 -3.95 -6.21
N LEU A 144 14.37 -3.11 -7.16
CA LEU A 144 15.80 -2.90 -7.49
C LEU A 144 16.58 -2.28 -6.31
N PRO A 145 16.15 -1.16 -5.69
CA PRO A 145 16.84 -0.61 -4.52
C PRO A 145 16.88 -1.58 -3.34
N LEU A 146 15.80 -2.33 -3.09
CA LEU A 146 15.75 -3.36 -2.05
C LEU A 146 16.76 -4.49 -2.34
N ALA A 147 16.77 -5.03 -3.57
CA ALA A 147 17.68 -6.12 -3.97
C ALA A 147 19.14 -5.70 -3.90
N VAL A 148 19.47 -4.48 -4.39
CA VAL A 148 20.82 -3.93 -4.31
C VAL A 148 21.27 -3.77 -2.86
N ALA A 149 20.40 -3.22 -2.00
CA ALA A 149 20.72 -3.03 -0.59
C ALA A 149 20.87 -4.36 0.17
N LEU A 150 20.05 -5.37 -0.13
CA LEU A 150 20.22 -6.75 0.40
C LEU A 150 21.56 -7.37 -0.05
N ALA A 151 21.96 -7.17 -1.32
CA ALA A 151 23.25 -7.65 -1.84
C ALA A 151 24.42 -6.93 -1.16
N VAL A 152 24.34 -5.62 -0.99
CA VAL A 152 25.33 -4.82 -0.25
C VAL A 152 25.44 -5.32 1.19
N ARG A 153 24.31 -5.55 1.87
CA ARG A 153 24.26 -6.08 3.24
C ARG A 153 24.90 -7.46 3.34
N ALA A 154 24.67 -8.32 2.35
CA ALA A 154 25.25 -9.67 2.30
C ALA A 154 26.77 -9.64 2.14
N ARG A 155 27.31 -8.67 1.38
CA ARG A 155 28.75 -8.53 1.11
C ARG A 155 29.49 -7.71 2.17
N TYR A 156 28.80 -6.69 2.73
CA TYR A 156 29.34 -5.73 3.68
C TYR A 156 28.39 -5.61 4.89
N PRO A 157 28.51 -6.52 5.88
CA PRO A 157 27.63 -6.55 7.05
C PRO A 157 27.59 -5.23 7.86
N GLU A 158 28.68 -4.47 7.88
CA GLU A 158 28.79 -3.16 8.51
C GLU A 158 27.87 -2.10 7.89
N SER A 159 27.42 -2.28 6.65
CA SER A 159 26.50 -1.36 5.98
C SER A 159 25.14 -1.21 6.71
N ALA A 160 24.79 -2.16 7.60
CA ALA A 160 23.61 -2.06 8.47
C ALA A 160 23.61 -0.82 9.37
N THR A 161 24.77 -0.26 9.68
CA THR A 161 24.89 0.98 10.48
C THR A 161 24.25 2.19 9.79
N LEU A 162 24.06 2.15 8.45
CA LEU A 162 23.38 3.20 7.69
C LEU A 162 21.84 3.10 7.76
N ALA A 163 21.31 1.93 8.10
CA ALA A 163 19.86 1.70 8.12
C ALA A 163 19.09 2.66 9.04
N PRO A 164 19.55 3.01 10.26
CA PRO A 164 18.86 3.98 11.12
C PRO A 164 18.76 5.38 10.50
N ILE A 165 19.81 5.82 9.77
CA ILE A 165 19.82 7.12 9.09
C ILE A 165 18.79 7.12 7.98
N LEU A 166 18.78 6.08 7.13
CA LEU A 166 17.82 5.92 6.04
C LEU A 166 16.38 5.82 6.54
N ASN A 167 16.16 5.14 7.67
CA ASN A 167 14.85 5.07 8.31
C ASN A 167 14.36 6.44 8.82
N ARG A 168 15.25 7.29 9.33
CA ARG A 168 14.91 8.67 9.71
C ARG A 168 14.56 9.51 8.48
N VAL A 169 15.40 9.46 7.43
CA VAL A 169 15.13 10.14 6.16
C VAL A 169 13.78 9.72 5.59
N SER A 170 13.54 8.42 5.52
CA SER A 170 12.26 7.83 5.06
C SER A 170 11.07 8.35 5.88
N THR A 171 11.16 8.33 7.22
CA THR A 171 10.07 8.78 8.09
C THR A 171 9.78 10.28 7.93
N THR A 172 10.83 11.11 7.84
CA THR A 172 10.67 12.56 7.63
C THR A 172 10.07 12.84 6.24
N ALA A 173 10.58 12.17 5.20
CA ALA A 173 10.07 12.30 3.85
C ALA A 173 8.59 11.86 3.75
N LEU A 174 8.22 10.77 4.42
CA LEU A 174 6.82 10.30 4.50
C LEU A 174 5.93 11.36 5.14
N ALA A 175 6.33 11.93 6.29
CA ALA A 175 5.54 12.95 6.98
C ALA A 175 5.34 14.21 6.11
N LEU A 176 6.40 14.67 5.45
CA LEU A 176 6.33 15.80 4.52
C LEU A 176 5.46 15.48 3.30
N GLY A 177 5.62 14.29 2.71
CA GLY A 177 4.86 13.85 1.54
C GLY A 177 3.37 13.75 1.83
N ILE A 178 2.98 13.11 2.95
CA ILE A 178 1.57 13.01 3.36
C ILE A 178 1.02 14.39 3.70
N GLY A 179 1.76 15.21 4.46
CA GLY A 179 1.32 16.56 4.82
C GLY A 179 1.05 17.42 3.58
N ALA A 180 1.96 17.43 2.62
CA ALA A 180 1.78 18.16 1.37
C ALA A 180 0.62 17.59 0.52
N ALA A 181 0.50 16.25 0.43
CA ALA A 181 -0.58 15.60 -0.31
C ALA A 181 -1.96 15.89 0.29
N VAL A 182 -2.09 15.92 1.63
CA VAL A 182 -3.34 16.31 2.31
C VAL A 182 -3.69 17.75 1.99
N LEU A 183 -2.73 18.69 2.09
CA LEU A 183 -2.98 20.10 1.80
C LEU A 183 -3.42 20.35 0.34
N VAL A 184 -2.80 19.65 -0.61
CA VAL A 184 -3.21 19.69 -2.03
C VAL A 184 -4.60 19.05 -2.24
N GLY A 185 -4.88 17.95 -1.53
CA GLY A 185 -6.11 17.19 -1.68
C GLY A 185 -7.31 17.75 -0.92
N LEU A 186 -7.13 18.75 -0.03
CA LEU A 186 -8.22 19.30 0.80
C LEU A 186 -9.48 19.71 0.00
N PRO A 187 -9.39 20.44 -1.13
CA PRO A 187 -10.58 20.76 -1.91
C PRO A 187 -11.28 19.51 -2.43
N ALA A 188 -10.53 18.58 -3.00
CA ALA A 188 -11.09 17.33 -3.53
C ALA A 188 -11.72 16.44 -2.41
N ILE A 189 -11.13 16.43 -1.22
CA ILE A 189 -11.72 15.75 -0.05
C ILE A 189 -13.05 16.41 0.32
N TRP A 190 -13.10 17.74 0.31
CA TRP A 190 -14.29 18.51 0.63
C TRP A 190 -15.43 18.24 -0.35
N ASP A 191 -15.11 18.21 -1.66
CA ASP A 191 -16.07 17.91 -2.73
C ASP A 191 -16.66 16.49 -2.63
N GLN A 192 -15.94 15.56 -1.98
CA GLN A 192 -16.43 14.19 -1.74
C GLN A 192 -17.25 14.06 -0.45
N VAL A 193 -17.35 15.11 0.37
CA VAL A 193 -18.22 15.08 1.58
C VAL A 193 -19.70 14.99 1.15
N GLY A 194 -20.40 14.03 1.70
CA GLY A 194 -21.82 13.79 1.38
C GLY A 194 -22.08 12.84 0.20
N THR A 195 -21.05 12.47 -0.60
CA THR A 195 -21.20 11.52 -1.72
C THR A 195 -21.25 10.05 -1.30
N GLY A 196 -21.00 9.75 -0.03
CA GLY A 196 -20.87 8.36 0.47
C GLY A 196 -19.46 7.76 0.32
N VAL A 197 -18.60 8.28 -0.56
CA VAL A 197 -17.25 7.73 -0.83
C VAL A 197 -16.38 7.63 0.42
N LEU A 198 -16.41 8.64 1.28
CA LEU A 198 -15.57 8.65 2.49
C LEU A 198 -15.99 7.53 3.46
N VAL A 199 -17.29 7.35 3.66
CA VAL A 199 -17.83 6.29 4.54
C VAL A 199 -17.62 4.91 3.92
N ALA A 200 -17.81 4.79 2.61
CA ALA A 200 -17.54 3.58 1.85
C ALA A 200 -16.04 3.18 1.97
N THR A 201 -15.12 4.13 1.78
CA THR A 201 -13.68 3.89 1.94
C THR A 201 -13.32 3.48 3.37
N LEU A 202 -13.92 4.11 4.37
CA LEU A 202 -13.71 3.74 5.77
C LEU A 202 -14.18 2.30 6.03
N LEU A 203 -15.41 1.96 5.60
CA LEU A 203 -15.93 0.59 5.75
C LEU A 203 -15.07 -0.42 4.99
N PHE A 204 -14.69 -0.13 3.74
CA PHE A 204 -13.77 -0.95 2.96
C PHE A 204 -12.47 -1.21 3.73
N THR A 205 -11.84 -0.18 4.26
CA THR A 205 -10.59 -0.29 5.02
C THR A 205 -10.77 -1.12 6.28
N VAL A 206 -11.86 -0.89 7.05
CA VAL A 206 -12.16 -1.66 8.26
C VAL A 206 -12.41 -3.14 7.95
N VAL A 207 -13.17 -3.45 6.90
CA VAL A 207 -13.40 -4.84 6.46
C VAL A 207 -12.08 -5.52 6.15
N LEU A 208 -11.18 -4.88 5.41
CA LEU A 208 -9.89 -5.45 5.07
C LEU A 208 -8.97 -5.63 6.30
N LEU A 209 -8.98 -4.67 7.23
CA LEU A 209 -8.25 -4.78 8.50
C LEU A 209 -8.74 -5.98 9.31
N VAL A 210 -10.06 -6.12 9.45
CA VAL A 210 -10.68 -7.22 10.23
C VAL A 210 -10.41 -8.56 9.58
N VAL A 211 -10.65 -8.70 8.27
CA VAL A 211 -10.42 -9.96 7.56
C VAL A 211 -8.94 -10.35 7.60
N GLY A 212 -8.04 -9.39 7.34
CA GLY A 212 -6.60 -9.62 7.43
C GLY A 212 -6.14 -10.01 8.84
N TRP A 213 -6.75 -9.46 9.88
CA TRP A 213 -6.49 -9.86 11.26
C TRP A 213 -6.96 -11.28 11.58
N LEU A 214 -8.16 -11.64 11.14
CA LEU A 214 -8.75 -12.95 11.39
C LEU A 214 -7.99 -14.08 10.68
N LEU A 215 -7.47 -13.80 9.48
CA LEU A 215 -6.76 -14.76 8.64
C LEU A 215 -5.23 -14.67 8.77
N GLY A 216 -4.71 -13.74 9.55
CA GLY A 216 -3.30 -13.34 9.60
C GLY A 216 -2.33 -14.25 10.35
N GLY A 217 -2.64 -15.53 10.54
CA GLY A 217 -1.76 -16.47 11.24
C GLY A 217 -2.04 -16.59 12.75
N SER A 218 -1.13 -17.21 13.51
CA SER A 218 -1.36 -17.56 14.91
C SER A 218 -0.90 -16.49 15.91
N GLY A 219 0.13 -15.72 15.55
CA GLY A 219 0.74 -14.73 16.44
C GLY A 219 0.22 -13.30 16.19
N ARG A 220 0.16 -12.47 17.23
CA ARG A 220 -0.25 -11.06 17.14
C ARG A 220 0.59 -10.28 16.12
N ALA A 221 1.92 -10.49 16.13
CA ALA A 221 2.84 -9.81 15.21
C ALA A 221 2.54 -10.13 13.73
N GLN A 222 2.22 -11.39 13.40
CA GLN A 222 1.83 -11.80 12.06
C GLN A 222 0.44 -11.29 11.69
N ARG A 223 -0.53 -11.37 12.62
CA ARG A 223 -1.89 -10.82 12.41
C ARG A 223 -1.86 -9.32 12.15
N SER A 224 -1.05 -8.57 12.87
CA SER A 224 -0.87 -7.13 12.63
C SER A 224 -0.36 -6.86 11.20
N VAL A 225 0.65 -7.62 10.74
CA VAL A 225 1.21 -7.48 9.40
C VAL A 225 0.20 -7.86 8.32
N THR A 226 -0.50 -9.00 8.45
CA THR A 226 -1.49 -9.42 7.46
C THR A 226 -2.69 -8.48 7.43
N SER A 227 -3.17 -8.00 8.58
CA SER A 227 -4.24 -7.00 8.69
C SER A 227 -3.87 -5.72 7.95
N LEU A 228 -2.73 -5.14 8.31
CA LEU A 228 -2.23 -3.92 7.68
C LEU A 228 -1.91 -4.12 6.20
N GLY A 229 -1.34 -5.27 5.83
CA GLY A 229 -0.97 -5.61 4.46
C GLY A 229 -2.18 -5.85 3.54
N THR A 230 -3.25 -6.44 4.07
CA THR A 230 -4.52 -6.60 3.35
C THR A 230 -5.19 -5.25 3.11
N ALA A 231 -5.22 -4.40 4.13
CA ALA A 231 -5.86 -3.09 4.03
C ALA A 231 -5.01 -2.05 3.27
N GLN A 232 -3.69 -2.20 3.30
CA GLN A 232 -2.78 -1.29 2.60
C GLN A 232 -2.76 -1.60 1.10
N ARG A 233 -3.15 -0.62 0.29
CA ARG A 233 -3.29 -0.78 -1.17
C ARG A 233 -2.16 -0.08 -1.92
N ASN A 234 -1.87 -0.53 -3.14
CA ASN A 234 -0.83 0.06 -3.98
C ASN A 234 -1.36 1.31 -4.68
N LEU A 235 -1.26 2.41 -3.97
CA LEU A 235 -1.71 3.72 -4.43
C LEU A 235 -1.06 4.12 -5.77
N SER A 236 0.24 3.87 -5.94
CA SER A 236 0.95 4.24 -7.17
C SER A 236 0.39 3.50 -8.39
N ALA A 237 0.11 2.19 -8.25
CA ALA A 237 -0.52 1.41 -9.31
C ALA A 237 -1.94 1.89 -9.59
N ALA A 238 -2.76 2.12 -8.56
CA ALA A 238 -4.14 2.59 -8.71
C ALA A 238 -4.20 3.97 -9.39
N LEU A 239 -3.35 4.92 -8.98
CA LEU A 239 -3.27 6.26 -9.59
C LEU A 239 -2.76 6.21 -11.03
N LEU A 240 -1.76 5.35 -11.32
CA LEU A 240 -1.28 5.17 -12.69
C LEU A 240 -2.41 4.69 -13.61
N ILE A 241 -3.15 3.67 -13.19
CA ILE A 241 -4.26 3.13 -13.97
C ILE A 241 -5.38 4.16 -14.12
N ALA A 242 -5.77 4.84 -13.04
CA ALA A 242 -6.78 5.89 -13.08
C ALA A 242 -6.38 7.01 -14.06
N GLY A 243 -5.13 7.45 -14.01
CA GLY A 243 -4.63 8.55 -14.84
C GLY A 243 -4.38 8.19 -16.31
N THR A 244 -4.13 6.90 -16.64
CA THR A 244 -3.83 6.46 -18.01
C THR A 244 -5.02 5.85 -18.74
N SER A 245 -5.83 5.06 -18.02
CA SER A 245 -6.95 4.32 -18.62
C SER A 245 -8.29 5.07 -18.52
N PHE A 246 -8.42 6.07 -17.64
CA PHE A 246 -9.67 6.81 -17.39
C PHE A 246 -9.51 8.33 -17.59
N VAL A 247 -8.73 8.72 -18.60
CA VAL A 247 -8.46 10.15 -18.91
C VAL A 247 -9.75 10.96 -19.14
N GLY A 248 -10.79 10.33 -19.68
CA GLY A 248 -12.10 10.96 -19.94
C GLY A 248 -13.00 11.09 -18.70
N THR A 249 -12.63 10.50 -17.57
CA THR A 249 -13.41 10.47 -16.32
C THR A 249 -12.53 10.84 -15.12
N PRO A 250 -12.17 12.13 -14.96
CA PRO A 250 -11.25 12.61 -13.91
C PRO A 250 -11.73 12.28 -12.49
N GLU A 251 -13.03 12.05 -12.29
CA GLU A 251 -13.63 11.67 -11.01
C GLU A 251 -13.05 10.33 -10.48
N VAL A 252 -12.65 9.40 -11.36
CA VAL A 252 -12.00 8.15 -10.97
C VAL A 252 -10.67 8.45 -10.27
N LEU A 253 -9.85 9.31 -10.86
CA LEU A 253 -8.57 9.72 -10.30
C LEU A 253 -8.75 10.43 -8.95
N VAL A 254 -9.72 11.37 -8.88
CA VAL A 254 -10.05 12.08 -7.64
C VAL A 254 -10.48 11.11 -6.55
N THR A 255 -11.34 10.14 -6.87
CA THR A 255 -11.78 9.12 -5.92
C THR A 255 -10.63 8.28 -5.41
N VAL A 256 -9.75 7.80 -6.29
CA VAL A 256 -8.54 7.05 -5.88
C VAL A 256 -7.67 7.89 -4.96
N MET A 257 -7.45 9.17 -5.27
CA MET A 257 -6.62 10.06 -4.47
C MET A 257 -7.22 10.27 -3.07
N VAL A 258 -8.49 10.65 -2.99
CA VAL A 258 -9.18 10.94 -1.71
C VAL A 258 -9.30 9.67 -0.86
N ALA A 259 -9.72 8.56 -1.45
CA ALA A 259 -9.83 7.27 -0.77
C ALA A 259 -8.47 6.82 -0.23
N SER A 260 -7.39 7.03 -0.98
CA SER A 260 -6.03 6.68 -0.56
C SER A 260 -5.53 7.49 0.62
N LEU A 261 -5.83 8.79 0.68
CA LEU A 261 -5.47 9.64 1.81
C LEU A 261 -6.20 9.19 3.08
N LEU A 262 -7.51 8.92 2.98
CA LEU A 262 -8.30 8.43 4.10
C LEU A 262 -7.81 7.05 4.58
N LEU A 263 -7.59 6.12 3.64
CA LEU A 263 -7.07 4.78 3.91
C LEU A 263 -5.71 4.88 4.62
N THR A 264 -4.80 5.72 4.14
CA THR A 264 -3.49 5.92 4.75
C THR A 264 -3.60 6.46 6.18
N ALA A 265 -4.49 7.43 6.43
CA ALA A 265 -4.73 7.97 7.76
C ALA A 265 -5.25 6.88 8.73
N VAL A 266 -6.23 6.08 8.30
CA VAL A 266 -6.77 4.97 9.10
C VAL A 266 -5.69 3.93 9.41
N LEU A 267 -4.84 3.59 8.42
CA LEU A 267 -3.75 2.63 8.61
C LEU A 267 -2.69 3.14 9.60
N LEU A 268 -2.33 4.42 9.53
CA LEU A 268 -1.39 5.02 10.47
C LEU A 268 -1.93 4.99 11.90
N LEU A 269 -3.20 5.38 12.10
CA LEU A 269 -3.87 5.33 13.40
C LEU A 269 -3.95 3.89 13.93
N THR A 270 -4.33 2.93 13.06
CA THR A 270 -4.41 1.51 13.44
C THR A 270 -3.04 0.95 13.81
N ALA A 271 -2.00 1.24 13.03
CA ALA A 271 -0.65 0.78 13.32
C ALA A 271 -0.12 1.36 14.63
N ALA A 272 -0.35 2.65 14.89
CA ALA A 272 0.04 3.31 16.13
C ALA A 272 -0.70 2.71 17.34
N GLU A 273 -2.00 2.42 17.21
CA GLU A 273 -2.80 1.81 18.30
C GLU A 273 -2.37 0.37 18.57
N LEU A 274 -2.09 -0.41 17.54
CA LEU A 274 -1.55 -1.76 17.69
C LEU A 274 -0.19 -1.75 18.41
N GLY A 275 0.65 -0.77 18.11
CA GLY A 275 1.97 -0.61 18.75
C GLY A 275 1.87 -0.25 20.22
N LYS A 276 0.96 0.65 20.61
CA LYS A 276 0.74 1.03 22.03
C LYS A 276 0.35 -0.18 22.89
N ARG A 277 -0.47 -1.09 22.37
CA ARG A 277 -0.94 -2.27 23.13
C ARG A 277 0.17 -3.29 23.40
N VAL A 278 1.25 -3.29 22.62
CA VAL A 278 2.42 -4.16 22.85
C VAL A 278 3.31 -3.61 23.98
N SER A 279 3.39 -2.29 24.11
CA SER A 279 4.21 -1.64 25.14
C SER A 279 3.62 -1.69 26.55
N VAL A 280 2.37 -2.18 26.69
CA VAL A 280 1.65 -2.30 27.97
C VAL A 280 1.64 -3.74 28.49
N GLU A 281 1.93 -4.74 27.65
CA GLU A 281 2.14 -6.16 28.02
C GLU A 281 3.63 -6.42 28.32
#